data_bf57b6aa6c0971fc023af84e6698b138
#
_entry.id   bf57b6aa6c0971fc023af84e6698b138
#
_cell.length_a   1.000
_cell.length_b   1.000
_cell.length_c   1.000
_cell.angle_alpha   90.00
_cell.angle_beta   90.00
_cell.angle_gamma   90.00
#
_symmetry.space_group_name_H-M   'P 1'
#
loop_
_entity.id
_entity.type
_entity.pdbx_description
1 polymer ?
#
loop_
_entity_poly.entity_id
_entity_poly.type
_entity_poly.pdbx_seq_one_letter_code
_entity_poly.pdbx_strand_id
1 'polypeptide(L)'
;MKQIIVVGIGPGSMDDMTMAVRETLAQADVVVGYKFYFQFIKPLLPDTAQCIDTGMKRECERAEMAFQLAEQGHQVIVMSSGDAGIYGMASLIWEMKAKSQSDVEVIVHPGISAFQKAGALLGAPVSHDFCVISLSDLMTPWHLIERRITAAAQADFVTAVYNPRSNERYWQLGRLKEIFLNEGRSPETPVGYVRQAGREGETVVLTTLGKLNLDDIDMLTIVIIGNSQTFAFADKMITPRGYIQKYGQKESEKSIGAGIMTESFHTILSELHRKDYPTDHRWLLLHAIHTTADFDMENVLYTDQGAAERIFERIRQGKLKTIVTDVTMVESGIRKGALQRLGLEVKCYLHDPRVEKMAAQQHITRTQAGIRLAVEEHPDALFAFGNAPTALIELCELMRKGKARPQGIVAAPVGFVHVKESKYMVKSFADVPKVIVEGRKGGSNIAATLCNAIMTLDDAIQLVPGRDL
;
A
#
# COMPACT_ATOMS: atom_id res chain seq x y z
N MET A 1 -48.43 22.95 1.82
CA MET A 1 -47.83 21.73 1.24
C MET A 1 -47.27 20.92 2.39
N LYS A 2 -47.61 19.65 2.56
CA LYS A 2 -47.08 18.86 3.69
C LYS A 2 -45.62 18.48 3.40
N GLN A 3 -44.69 19.25 3.91
CA GLN A 3 -43.28 19.08 3.55
C GLN A 3 -42.32 19.27 4.72
N ILE A 4 -41.33 18.41 4.82
CA ILE A 4 -40.18 18.54 5.72
C ILE A 4 -38.93 18.71 4.89
N ILE A 5 -38.18 19.80 5.12
CA ILE A 5 -36.89 20.04 4.47
C ILE A 5 -35.80 19.87 5.53
N VAL A 6 -34.97 18.85 5.40
CA VAL A 6 -33.83 18.64 6.30
C VAL A 6 -32.62 19.34 5.73
N VAL A 7 -32.07 20.29 6.47
CA VAL A 7 -30.97 21.15 6.00
C VAL A 7 -29.69 20.93 6.80
N GLY A 8 -28.56 20.77 6.10
CA GLY A 8 -27.23 20.81 6.68
C GLY A 8 -26.71 22.26 6.68
N ILE A 9 -26.66 22.90 7.86
CA ILE A 9 -26.31 24.33 7.98
C ILE A 9 -24.79 24.62 7.92
N GLY A 10 -23.98 23.60 7.56
CA GLY A 10 -22.54 23.74 7.55
C GLY A 10 -21.89 23.69 8.95
N PRO A 11 -20.57 23.88 9.02
CA PRO A 11 -19.82 23.74 10.27
C PRO A 11 -20.02 24.87 11.24
N GLY A 12 -20.47 26.05 10.79
CA GLY A 12 -20.78 27.17 11.68
C GLY A 12 -20.63 28.56 11.07
N SER A 13 -19.89 28.71 9.98
CA SER A 13 -19.81 29.97 9.22
C SER A 13 -20.94 30.07 8.19
N MET A 14 -21.50 31.24 7.99
CA MET A 14 -22.42 31.49 6.87
C MET A 14 -21.76 31.33 5.52
N ASP A 15 -20.45 31.55 5.41
CA ASP A 15 -19.71 31.37 4.15
C ASP A 15 -19.59 29.90 3.72
N ASP A 16 -19.65 28.98 4.69
CA ASP A 16 -19.65 27.54 4.47
C ASP A 16 -21.07 26.96 4.30
N MET A 17 -22.12 27.81 4.28
CA MET A 17 -23.50 27.36 4.07
C MET A 17 -23.83 27.37 2.58
N THR A 18 -24.42 26.30 2.07
CA THR A 18 -24.81 26.21 0.66
C THR A 18 -25.90 27.22 0.32
N MET A 19 -25.95 27.70 -0.93
CA MET A 19 -26.95 28.64 -1.39
C MET A 19 -28.37 28.08 -1.20
N ALA A 20 -28.58 26.81 -1.56
CA ALA A 20 -29.87 26.14 -1.38
C ALA A 20 -30.38 26.17 0.06
N VAL A 21 -29.50 25.96 1.02
CA VAL A 21 -29.85 26.04 2.45
C VAL A 21 -30.19 27.49 2.87
N ARG A 22 -29.44 28.47 2.40
CA ARG A 22 -29.72 29.90 2.67
C ARG A 22 -31.08 30.32 2.12
N GLU A 23 -31.39 29.97 0.88
CA GLU A 23 -32.67 30.27 0.22
C GLU A 23 -33.83 29.56 0.95
N THR A 24 -33.65 28.32 1.36
CA THR A 24 -34.66 27.59 2.14
C THR A 24 -34.93 28.25 3.48
N LEU A 25 -33.88 28.64 4.21
CA LEU A 25 -34.04 29.32 5.51
C LEU A 25 -34.70 30.70 5.39
N ALA A 26 -34.42 31.43 4.31
CA ALA A 26 -35.03 32.73 4.05
C ALA A 26 -36.56 32.69 3.79
N GLN A 27 -37.10 31.48 3.53
CA GLN A 27 -38.52 31.24 3.28
C GLN A 27 -39.17 30.37 4.37
N ALA A 28 -38.51 30.22 5.53
CA ALA A 28 -38.95 29.32 6.57
C ALA A 28 -40.21 29.79 7.29
N ASP A 29 -41.21 28.91 7.44
CA ASP A 29 -42.35 29.13 8.37
C ASP A 29 -41.99 28.65 9.76
N VAL A 30 -41.48 27.38 9.84
CA VAL A 30 -41.12 26.71 11.09
C VAL A 30 -39.75 26.06 10.95
N VAL A 31 -38.87 26.34 11.92
CA VAL A 31 -37.55 25.70 12.03
C VAL A 31 -37.46 24.91 13.33
N VAL A 32 -37.24 23.63 13.23
CA VAL A 32 -37.09 22.73 14.38
C VAL A 32 -35.61 22.32 14.50
N GLY A 33 -35.02 22.48 15.69
CA GLY A 33 -33.62 22.21 15.86
C GLY A 33 -33.14 22.26 17.30
N TYR A 34 -31.83 22.13 17.50
CA TYR A 34 -31.18 22.34 18.78
C TYR A 34 -30.86 23.85 18.99
N LYS A 35 -31.22 24.39 20.14
CA LYS A 35 -31.13 25.81 20.48
C LYS A 35 -29.79 26.47 20.11
N PHE A 36 -28.69 25.75 20.38
CA PHE A 36 -27.33 26.25 20.09
C PHE A 36 -27.12 26.61 18.62
N TYR A 37 -27.79 25.91 17.71
CA TYR A 37 -27.58 26.12 16.26
C TYR A 37 -28.41 27.28 15.71
N PHE A 38 -29.44 27.75 16.40
CA PHE A 38 -30.23 28.91 15.93
C PHE A 38 -29.40 30.16 15.77
N GLN A 39 -28.36 30.35 16.62
CA GLN A 39 -27.49 31.55 16.53
C GLN A 39 -26.81 31.66 15.14
N PHE A 40 -26.56 30.55 14.45
CA PHE A 40 -25.88 30.53 13.14
C PHE A 40 -26.82 30.83 11.98
N ILE A 41 -28.15 30.68 12.15
CA ILE A 41 -29.13 30.85 11.08
C ILE A 41 -30.07 32.07 11.33
N LYS A 42 -30.12 32.60 12.54
CA LYS A 42 -31.04 33.70 12.92
C LYS A 42 -31.02 34.88 11.95
N PRO A 43 -29.87 35.33 11.41
CA PRO A 43 -29.83 36.44 10.44
C PRO A 43 -30.46 36.12 9.08
N LEU A 44 -30.74 34.87 8.78
CA LEU A 44 -31.32 34.42 7.51
C LEU A 44 -32.81 34.15 7.61
N LEU A 45 -33.35 34.02 8.82
CA LEU A 45 -34.76 33.69 9.00
C LEU A 45 -35.65 34.94 8.88
N PRO A 46 -36.85 34.77 8.29
CA PRO A 46 -37.89 35.81 8.39
C PRO A 46 -38.25 36.10 9.85
N ASP A 47 -38.63 37.34 10.14
CA ASP A 47 -39.10 37.72 11.48
C ASP A 47 -40.33 36.93 11.94
N THR A 48 -41.09 36.38 10.97
CA THR A 48 -42.28 35.55 11.22
C THR A 48 -41.97 34.08 11.48
N ALA A 49 -40.73 33.66 11.26
CA ALA A 49 -40.35 32.25 11.39
C ALA A 49 -40.42 31.78 12.84
N GLN A 50 -41.12 30.66 13.07
CA GLN A 50 -41.19 30.03 14.37
C GLN A 50 -39.99 29.11 14.59
N CYS A 51 -39.19 29.39 15.63
CA CYS A 51 -38.07 28.54 16.03
C CYS A 51 -38.45 27.62 17.20
N ILE A 52 -38.36 26.31 17.02
CA ILE A 52 -38.72 25.33 18.03
C ILE A 52 -37.48 24.55 18.49
N ASP A 53 -37.12 24.76 19.76
CA ASP A 53 -36.04 24.00 20.41
C ASP A 53 -36.58 22.77 21.12
N THR A 54 -36.00 21.61 20.84
CA THR A 54 -36.38 20.35 21.49
C THR A 54 -35.33 19.85 22.49
N GLY A 55 -34.24 20.61 22.69
CA GLY A 55 -33.14 20.20 23.57
C GLY A 55 -32.18 19.19 22.98
N MET A 56 -31.11 18.89 23.73
CA MET A 56 -30.10 17.87 23.38
C MET A 56 -30.60 16.47 23.73
N LYS A 57 -30.20 15.45 22.95
CA LYS A 57 -30.60 14.03 23.11
C LYS A 57 -32.12 13.78 22.92
N ARG A 58 -32.80 14.68 22.19
CA ARG A 58 -34.26 14.57 21.90
C ARG A 58 -34.52 14.54 20.39
N GLU A 59 -33.67 13.81 19.65
CA GLU A 59 -33.75 13.74 18.20
C GLU A 59 -35.07 13.12 17.70
N CYS A 60 -35.58 12.07 18.40
CA CYS A 60 -36.88 11.45 18.09
C CYS A 60 -38.05 12.43 18.29
N GLU A 61 -38.08 13.11 19.40
CA GLU A 61 -39.14 14.14 19.68
C GLU A 61 -39.10 15.26 18.63
N ARG A 62 -37.90 15.69 18.22
CA ARG A 62 -37.68 16.66 17.15
C ARG A 62 -38.27 16.19 15.83
N ALA A 63 -38.04 14.97 15.47
CA ALA A 63 -38.54 14.38 14.24
C ALA A 63 -40.08 14.20 14.30
N GLU A 64 -40.63 13.68 15.42
CA GLU A 64 -42.07 13.57 15.63
C GLU A 64 -42.78 14.90 15.50
N MET A 65 -42.24 15.93 16.13
CA MET A 65 -42.76 17.31 16.06
C MET A 65 -42.75 17.84 14.62
N ALA A 66 -41.68 17.58 13.87
CA ALA A 66 -41.60 17.99 12.47
C ALA A 66 -42.69 17.36 11.64
N PHE A 67 -42.99 16.07 11.81
CA PHE A 67 -44.11 15.41 11.12
C PHE A 67 -45.47 15.99 11.53
N GLN A 68 -45.71 16.19 12.83
CA GLN A 68 -46.96 16.78 13.31
C GLN A 68 -47.23 18.15 12.70
N LEU A 69 -46.23 19.01 12.63
CA LEU A 69 -46.35 20.34 12.07
C LEU A 69 -46.53 20.32 10.54
N ALA A 70 -45.84 19.41 9.84
CA ALA A 70 -46.00 19.22 8.41
C ALA A 70 -47.40 18.70 8.04
N GLU A 71 -47.99 17.80 8.85
CA GLU A 71 -49.35 17.32 8.69
C GLU A 71 -50.41 18.43 8.91
N GLN A 72 -50.11 19.42 9.73
CA GLN A 72 -50.91 20.63 9.89
C GLN A 72 -50.79 21.61 8.71
N GLY A 73 -49.93 21.33 7.73
CA GLY A 73 -49.78 22.12 6.52
C GLY A 73 -48.66 23.12 6.52
N HIS A 74 -47.81 23.14 7.56
CA HIS A 74 -46.61 23.98 7.61
C HIS A 74 -45.48 23.42 6.75
N GLN A 75 -44.67 24.30 6.19
CA GLN A 75 -43.38 23.96 5.65
C GLN A 75 -42.38 23.92 6.82
N VAL A 76 -41.91 22.71 7.14
CA VAL A 76 -41.07 22.51 8.32
C VAL A 76 -39.62 22.28 7.90
N ILE A 77 -38.72 23.10 8.43
CA ILE A 77 -37.28 22.92 8.28
C ILE A 77 -36.73 22.22 9.50
N VAL A 78 -36.01 21.09 9.28
CA VAL A 78 -35.27 20.40 10.33
C VAL A 78 -33.78 20.64 10.09
N MET A 79 -33.11 21.33 11.03
CA MET A 79 -31.71 21.68 10.87
C MET A 79 -30.74 20.68 11.51
N SER A 80 -29.64 20.42 10.85
CA SER A 80 -28.47 19.70 11.35
C SER A 80 -27.22 20.57 11.22
N SER A 81 -26.33 20.52 12.20
CA SER A 81 -24.97 21.08 12.06
C SER A 81 -24.17 20.22 11.06
N GLY A 82 -23.32 20.84 10.28
CA GLY A 82 -22.56 20.17 9.24
C GLY A 82 -23.46 19.75 8.08
N ASP A 83 -23.36 18.49 7.68
CA ASP A 83 -24.21 17.84 6.68
C ASP A 83 -25.41 17.13 7.32
N ALA A 84 -26.56 17.18 6.68
CA ALA A 84 -27.78 16.56 7.19
C ALA A 84 -27.75 15.02 7.16
N GLY A 85 -26.97 14.42 6.26
CA GLY A 85 -26.84 12.98 6.08
C GLY A 85 -25.66 12.35 6.83
N ILE A 86 -24.65 13.15 7.23
CA ILE A 86 -23.46 12.64 7.94
C ILE A 86 -23.63 12.82 9.44
N TYR A 87 -24.08 11.76 10.12
CA TYR A 87 -24.47 11.77 11.54
C TYR A 87 -25.48 12.85 11.91
N GLY A 88 -26.30 13.27 10.94
CA GLY A 88 -27.33 14.30 11.06
C GLY A 88 -28.74 13.73 11.13
N MET A 89 -29.75 14.61 11.00
CA MET A 89 -31.15 14.27 11.19
C MET A 89 -31.81 13.55 10.00
N ALA A 90 -31.17 13.53 8.81
CA ALA A 90 -31.82 13.03 7.60
C ALA A 90 -32.21 11.54 7.69
N SER A 91 -31.34 10.68 8.24
CA SER A 91 -31.67 9.26 8.39
C SER A 91 -32.88 9.04 9.31
N LEU A 92 -32.94 9.74 10.44
CA LEU A 92 -34.04 9.61 11.39
C LEU A 92 -35.38 10.06 10.79
N ILE A 93 -35.38 11.17 10.04
CA ILE A 93 -36.59 11.64 9.36
C ILE A 93 -37.08 10.61 8.32
N TRP A 94 -36.16 10.01 7.53
CA TRP A 94 -36.51 8.99 6.57
C TRP A 94 -36.98 7.69 7.23
N GLU A 95 -36.36 7.27 8.35
CA GLU A 95 -36.77 6.10 9.12
C GLU A 95 -38.18 6.28 9.70
N MET A 96 -38.48 7.45 10.25
CA MET A 96 -39.80 7.75 10.78
C MET A 96 -40.88 7.81 9.68
N LYS A 97 -40.56 8.43 8.55
CA LYS A 97 -41.45 8.43 7.39
C LYS A 97 -41.79 7.01 6.94
N ALA A 98 -40.78 6.16 6.81
CA ALA A 98 -40.94 4.76 6.39
C ALA A 98 -41.79 3.96 7.42
N LYS A 99 -41.54 4.16 8.73
CA LYS A 99 -42.26 3.48 9.79
C LYS A 99 -43.72 3.91 9.91
N SER A 100 -44.00 5.21 9.77
CA SER A 100 -45.36 5.76 9.87
C SER A 100 -46.11 5.71 8.53
N GLN A 101 -45.45 5.37 7.42
CA GLN A 101 -46.01 5.44 6.06
C GLN A 101 -46.62 6.81 5.74
N SER A 102 -46.03 7.90 6.29
CA SER A 102 -46.49 9.25 6.12
C SER A 102 -46.42 9.72 4.66
N ASP A 103 -47.41 10.48 4.20
CA ASP A 103 -47.47 11.11 2.89
C ASP A 103 -46.68 12.44 2.83
N VAL A 104 -46.12 12.90 3.93
CA VAL A 104 -45.31 14.12 3.99
C VAL A 104 -44.12 14.01 3.06
N GLU A 105 -43.92 14.99 2.20
CA GLU A 105 -42.74 15.08 1.34
C GLU A 105 -41.50 15.38 2.16
N VAL A 106 -40.39 14.66 1.92
CA VAL A 106 -39.11 14.90 2.60
C VAL A 106 -38.05 15.26 1.55
N ILE A 107 -37.46 16.44 1.73
CA ILE A 107 -36.35 16.94 0.91
C ILE A 107 -35.11 17.07 1.84
N VAL A 108 -33.92 16.78 1.32
CA VAL A 108 -32.66 16.92 2.04
C VAL A 108 -31.75 17.86 1.26
N HIS A 109 -31.36 18.97 1.89
CA HIS A 109 -30.31 19.84 1.38
C HIS A 109 -28.99 19.54 2.11
N PRO A 110 -27.93 19.14 1.38
CA PRO A 110 -26.64 18.83 1.98
C PRO A 110 -25.96 20.10 2.53
N GLY A 111 -25.07 19.89 3.49
CA GLY A 111 -24.20 20.93 4.03
C GLY A 111 -22.73 20.52 4.03
N ILE A 112 -21.83 21.45 4.25
CA ILE A 112 -20.41 21.18 4.44
C ILE A 112 -20.21 20.52 5.79
N SER A 113 -19.73 19.28 5.81
CA SER A 113 -19.51 18.54 7.03
C SER A 113 -18.23 19.01 7.75
N ALA A 114 -18.18 18.83 9.08
CA ALA A 114 -17.04 19.27 9.89
C ALA A 114 -15.70 18.66 9.43
N PHE A 115 -15.68 17.40 8.96
CA PHE A 115 -14.44 16.80 8.46
C PHE A 115 -13.93 17.44 7.16
N GLN A 116 -14.85 17.90 6.29
CA GLN A 116 -14.48 18.60 5.05
C GLN A 116 -13.85 19.96 5.38
N LYS A 117 -14.46 20.71 6.30
CA LYS A 117 -13.88 21.98 6.78
C LYS A 117 -12.53 21.77 7.45
N ALA A 118 -12.43 20.79 8.35
CA ALA A 118 -11.18 20.43 9.00
C ALA A 118 -10.11 20.00 7.98
N GLY A 119 -10.48 19.21 6.98
CA GLY A 119 -9.59 18.79 5.89
C GLY A 119 -9.03 19.99 5.11
N ALA A 120 -9.88 20.99 4.79
CA ALA A 120 -9.45 22.21 4.10
C ALA A 120 -8.49 23.06 4.96
N LEU A 121 -8.74 23.16 6.26
CA LEU A 121 -7.87 23.88 7.20
C LEU A 121 -6.53 23.17 7.41
N LEU A 122 -6.53 21.85 7.47
CA LEU A 122 -5.34 21.02 7.62
C LEU A 122 -4.53 20.87 6.31
N GLY A 123 -5.07 21.24 5.16
CA GLY A 123 -4.42 21.10 3.85
C GLY A 123 -5.16 20.16 2.92
N ALA A 124 -4.64 18.98 2.67
CA ALA A 124 -5.26 18.00 1.79
C ALA A 124 -5.15 16.54 2.34
N PRO A 125 -5.60 16.28 3.57
CA PRO A 125 -5.45 14.95 4.19
C PRO A 125 -6.37 13.89 3.56
N VAL A 126 -7.54 14.27 3.04
CA VAL A 126 -8.59 13.37 2.53
C VAL A 126 -8.61 13.30 1.00
N SER A 127 -7.46 13.48 0.36
CA SER A 127 -7.33 13.47 -1.11
C SER A 127 -7.31 12.08 -1.72
N HIS A 128 -7.08 11.04 -0.92
CA HIS A 128 -7.10 9.62 -1.28
C HIS A 128 -8.28 8.93 -0.59
N ASP A 129 -8.34 7.60 -0.63
CA ASP A 129 -9.40 6.85 0.03
C ASP A 129 -9.42 7.13 1.54
N PHE A 130 -10.60 7.40 2.06
CA PHE A 130 -10.80 7.75 3.45
C PHE A 130 -12.08 7.14 4.00
N CYS A 131 -12.17 7.05 5.32
CA CYS A 131 -13.38 6.68 6.02
C CYS A 131 -13.74 7.67 7.12
N VAL A 132 -15.01 7.66 7.52
CA VAL A 132 -15.53 8.49 8.59
C VAL A 132 -16.08 7.58 9.67
N ILE A 133 -15.60 7.73 10.91
CA ILE A 133 -16.01 6.90 12.06
C ILE A 133 -16.46 7.80 13.20
N SER A 134 -17.64 7.52 13.75
CA SER A 134 -18.10 8.13 15.01
C SER A 134 -17.75 7.22 16.18
N LEU A 135 -17.14 7.77 17.22
CA LEU A 135 -16.86 7.06 18.47
C LEU A 135 -18.06 7.07 19.45
N SER A 136 -19.22 7.58 19.01
CA SER A 136 -20.43 7.55 19.83
C SER A 136 -20.99 6.14 19.90
N ASP A 137 -20.98 5.58 21.09
CA ASP A 137 -21.51 4.24 21.42
C ASP A 137 -22.96 4.27 21.91
N LEU A 138 -23.62 5.43 21.77
CA LEU A 138 -25.03 5.61 22.17
C LEU A 138 -25.98 4.74 21.32
N MET A 139 -25.79 4.76 19.99
CA MET A 139 -26.64 4.03 19.04
C MET A 139 -25.94 2.81 18.41
N THR A 140 -24.63 2.72 18.54
CA THR A 140 -23.84 1.64 17.96
C THR A 140 -23.02 0.96 19.06
N PRO A 141 -23.18 -0.35 19.31
CA PRO A 141 -22.39 -1.05 20.32
C PRO A 141 -20.89 -0.92 20.06
N TRP A 142 -20.11 -0.73 21.12
CA TRP A 142 -18.66 -0.48 21.02
C TRP A 142 -17.91 -1.54 20.21
N HIS A 143 -18.22 -2.82 20.37
CA HIS A 143 -17.55 -3.89 19.63
C HIS A 143 -17.67 -3.76 18.10
N LEU A 144 -18.75 -3.14 17.60
CA LEU A 144 -18.91 -2.84 16.17
C LEU A 144 -18.06 -1.64 15.75
N ILE A 145 -17.96 -0.63 16.61
CA ILE A 145 -17.08 0.53 16.39
C ILE A 145 -15.64 0.06 16.35
N GLU A 146 -15.21 -0.74 17.34
CA GLU A 146 -13.85 -1.29 17.40
C GLU A 146 -13.49 -2.11 16.16
N ARG A 147 -14.39 -2.96 15.69
CA ARG A 147 -14.19 -3.72 14.44
C ARG A 147 -14.01 -2.81 13.22
N ARG A 148 -14.77 -1.70 13.13
CA ARG A 148 -14.62 -0.72 12.04
C ARG A 148 -13.30 0.02 12.13
N ILE A 149 -12.85 0.38 13.33
CA ILE A 149 -11.56 1.00 13.57
C ILE A 149 -10.42 0.08 13.12
N THR A 150 -10.48 -1.21 13.51
CA THR A 150 -9.49 -2.22 13.09
C THR A 150 -9.44 -2.37 11.57
N ALA A 151 -10.60 -2.49 10.92
CA ALA A 151 -10.67 -2.59 9.46
C ALA A 151 -10.11 -1.34 8.77
N ALA A 152 -10.37 -0.14 9.29
CA ALA A 152 -9.83 1.11 8.75
C ALA A 152 -8.30 1.20 8.89
N ALA A 153 -7.76 0.70 10.01
CA ALA A 153 -6.32 0.65 10.25
C ALA A 153 -5.64 -0.35 9.30
N GLN A 154 -6.19 -1.56 9.15
CA GLN A 154 -5.67 -2.62 8.26
C GLN A 154 -5.73 -2.23 6.79
N ALA A 155 -6.81 -1.58 6.35
CA ALA A 155 -6.99 -1.12 4.98
C ALA A 155 -6.25 0.18 4.66
N ASP A 156 -5.49 0.71 5.60
CA ASP A 156 -4.69 1.94 5.47
C ASP A 156 -5.51 3.19 5.05
N PHE A 157 -6.77 3.30 5.47
CA PHE A 157 -7.58 4.48 5.20
C PHE A 157 -7.12 5.70 6.01
N VAL A 158 -7.18 6.89 5.38
CA VAL A 158 -7.25 8.13 6.13
C VAL A 158 -8.55 8.13 6.91
N THR A 159 -8.53 8.41 8.21
CA THR A 159 -9.70 8.25 9.06
C THR A 159 -10.11 9.56 9.73
N ALA A 160 -11.31 10.05 9.41
CA ALA A 160 -11.93 11.18 10.08
C ALA A 160 -12.79 10.68 11.26
N VAL A 161 -12.52 11.18 12.45
CA VAL A 161 -13.12 10.72 13.70
C VAL A 161 -14.08 11.77 14.25
N TYR A 162 -15.35 11.42 14.31
CA TYR A 162 -16.43 12.20 14.92
C TYR A 162 -16.67 11.78 16.36
N ASN A 163 -17.19 12.73 17.14
CA ASN A 163 -17.49 12.50 18.56
C ASN A 163 -16.31 11.90 19.32
N PRO A 164 -15.10 12.45 19.19
CA PRO A 164 -13.88 11.79 19.65
C PRO A 164 -13.83 11.67 21.18
N ARG A 165 -14.37 12.65 21.92
CA ARG A 165 -14.34 12.65 23.39
C ARG A 165 -15.52 13.46 23.98
N SER A 166 -15.99 13.03 25.14
CA SER A 166 -16.94 13.74 26.00
C SER A 166 -16.71 13.31 27.45
N ASN A 167 -17.49 13.89 28.39
CA ASN A 167 -17.43 13.43 29.78
C ASN A 167 -17.77 11.93 29.96
N GLU A 168 -18.68 11.42 29.14
CA GLU A 168 -19.07 10.00 29.15
C GLU A 168 -18.18 9.13 28.25
N ARG A 169 -17.55 9.71 27.21
CA ARG A 169 -16.63 9.07 26.26
C ARG A 169 -15.21 9.59 26.44
N TYR A 170 -14.52 9.12 27.44
CA TYR A 170 -13.17 9.61 27.78
C TYR A 170 -12.04 8.64 27.35
N TRP A 171 -12.33 7.39 27.05
CA TRP A 171 -11.36 6.34 26.77
C TRP A 171 -11.35 5.87 25.29
N GLN A 172 -12.45 6.07 24.55
CA GLN A 172 -12.65 5.50 23.21
C GLN A 172 -11.61 5.98 22.19
N LEU A 173 -11.21 7.26 22.24
CA LEU A 173 -10.16 7.80 21.37
C LEU A 173 -8.77 7.19 21.69
N GLY A 174 -8.50 6.95 22.97
CA GLY A 174 -7.28 6.26 23.41
C GLY A 174 -7.22 4.83 22.85
N ARG A 175 -8.34 4.11 22.93
CA ARG A 175 -8.45 2.76 22.37
C ARG A 175 -8.29 2.75 20.85
N LEU A 176 -8.84 3.71 20.14
CA LEU A 176 -8.63 3.87 18.70
C LEU A 176 -7.13 4.05 18.39
N LYS A 177 -6.44 4.94 19.11
CA LYS A 177 -4.99 5.16 18.95
C LYS A 177 -4.21 3.85 19.16
N GLU A 178 -4.52 3.08 20.19
CA GLU A 178 -3.90 1.78 20.45
C GLU A 178 -4.10 0.80 19.30
N ILE A 179 -5.34 0.69 18.78
CA ILE A 179 -5.65 -0.22 17.66
C ILE A 179 -4.82 0.16 16.43
N PHE A 180 -4.78 1.45 16.06
CA PHE A 180 -3.99 1.89 14.91
C PHE A 180 -2.51 1.55 15.04
N LEU A 181 -1.92 1.76 16.23
CA LEU A 181 -0.52 1.40 16.49
C LEU A 181 -0.30 -0.13 16.44
N ASN A 182 -1.21 -0.92 17.01
CA ASN A 182 -1.12 -2.37 17.03
C ASN A 182 -1.29 -3.00 15.63
N GLU A 183 -2.07 -2.37 14.76
CA GLU A 183 -2.23 -2.78 13.35
C GLU A 183 -1.07 -2.26 12.45
N GLY A 184 0.00 -1.73 13.06
CA GLY A 184 1.23 -1.35 12.35
C GLY A 184 1.28 0.09 11.84
N ARG A 185 0.31 0.95 12.20
CA ARG A 185 0.39 2.37 11.86
C ARG A 185 1.56 3.02 12.61
N SER A 186 2.42 3.75 11.89
CA SER A 186 3.58 4.40 12.49
C SER A 186 3.17 5.43 13.57
N PRO A 187 3.87 5.48 14.72
CA PRO A 187 3.70 6.56 15.70
C PRO A 187 3.93 7.96 15.12
N GLU A 188 4.72 8.07 14.05
CA GLU A 188 5.01 9.34 13.37
C GLU A 188 3.97 9.68 12.29
N THR A 189 2.94 8.84 12.08
CA THR A 189 1.84 9.15 11.16
C THR A 189 1.21 10.50 11.52
N PRO A 190 1.09 11.46 10.58
CA PRO A 190 0.48 12.74 10.86
C PRO A 190 -0.97 12.61 11.30
N VAL A 191 -1.32 13.39 12.34
CA VAL A 191 -2.68 13.53 12.84
C VAL A 191 -2.98 15.02 12.94
N GLY A 192 -4.07 15.43 12.32
CA GLY A 192 -4.60 16.78 12.46
C GLY A 192 -5.89 16.79 13.26
N TYR A 193 -6.08 17.77 14.13
CA TYR A 193 -7.38 17.99 14.74
C TYR A 193 -7.77 19.47 14.71
N VAL A 194 -9.07 19.68 14.51
CA VAL A 194 -9.65 21.03 14.45
C VAL A 194 -10.77 21.10 15.45
N ARG A 195 -10.63 22.01 16.39
CA ARG A 195 -11.67 22.33 17.37
C ARG A 195 -12.48 23.50 16.85
N GLN A 196 -13.80 23.42 16.97
CA GLN A 196 -14.74 24.47 16.54
C GLN A 196 -14.57 24.86 15.05
N ALA A 197 -14.36 23.89 14.17
CA ALA A 197 -14.15 24.13 12.73
C ALA A 197 -15.26 25.04 12.16
N GLY A 198 -14.87 26.17 11.54
CA GLY A 198 -15.78 27.16 10.97
C GLY A 198 -16.52 28.06 12.01
N ARG A 199 -16.10 28.06 13.26
CA ARG A 199 -16.74 28.84 14.35
C ARG A 199 -15.75 29.77 15.02
N GLU A 200 -16.28 30.69 15.81
CA GLU A 200 -15.45 31.54 16.69
C GLU A 200 -14.64 30.66 17.65
N GLY A 201 -13.35 30.95 17.79
CA GLY A 201 -12.41 30.13 18.58
C GLY A 201 -11.92 28.90 17.87
N GLU A 202 -11.99 28.84 16.53
CA GLU A 202 -11.37 27.77 15.73
C GLU A 202 -9.89 27.63 16.05
N THR A 203 -9.47 26.38 16.33
CA THR A 203 -8.06 26.04 16.53
C THR A 203 -7.70 24.84 15.68
N VAL A 204 -6.54 24.93 15.01
CA VAL A 204 -6.01 23.89 14.12
C VAL A 204 -4.69 23.41 14.69
N VAL A 205 -4.56 22.11 14.91
CA VAL A 205 -3.34 21.51 15.45
C VAL A 205 -2.91 20.34 14.56
N LEU A 206 -1.63 20.33 14.19
CA LEU A 206 -0.98 19.22 13.51
C LEU A 206 0.00 18.56 14.47
N THR A 207 -0.10 17.25 14.61
CA THR A 207 0.73 16.40 15.49
C THR A 207 0.98 15.04 14.83
N THR A 208 1.45 14.06 15.59
CA THR A 208 1.57 12.68 15.13
C THR A 208 0.74 11.74 16.00
N LEU A 209 0.48 10.53 15.49
CA LEU A 209 -0.33 9.53 16.19
C LEU A 209 0.26 9.21 17.58
N GLY A 210 1.59 9.07 17.66
CA GLY A 210 2.30 8.82 18.92
C GLY A 210 2.17 9.96 19.93
N LYS A 211 2.22 11.22 19.45
CA LYS A 211 2.21 12.44 20.28
C LYS A 211 0.81 13.02 20.51
N LEU A 212 -0.25 12.41 19.93
CA LEU A 212 -1.63 12.88 20.10
C LEU A 212 -1.98 12.92 21.58
N ASN A 213 -2.19 14.14 22.11
CA ASN A 213 -2.64 14.38 23.47
C ASN A 213 -4.18 14.33 23.51
N LEU A 214 -4.73 13.38 24.25
CA LEU A 214 -6.17 13.17 24.32
C LEU A 214 -6.88 14.25 25.14
N ASP A 215 -6.17 14.98 26.01
CA ASP A 215 -6.76 16.01 26.86
C ASP A 215 -7.07 17.31 26.10
N ASP A 216 -6.45 17.50 24.93
CA ASP A 216 -6.74 18.64 24.04
C ASP A 216 -8.01 18.43 23.20
N ILE A 217 -8.62 17.25 23.28
CA ILE A 217 -9.75 16.83 22.44
C ILE A 217 -11.06 16.86 23.24
N ASP A 218 -12.09 17.48 22.67
CA ASP A 218 -13.43 17.57 23.23
C ASP A 218 -14.53 17.21 22.21
N MET A 219 -15.80 17.43 22.56
CA MET A 219 -16.96 17.17 21.70
C MET A 219 -17.05 18.06 20.46
N LEU A 220 -16.37 19.21 20.48
CA LEU A 220 -16.37 20.17 19.37
C LEU A 220 -15.18 20.00 18.45
N THR A 221 -14.44 18.89 18.62
CA THR A 221 -13.23 18.58 17.86
C THR A 221 -13.49 17.51 16.81
N ILE A 222 -12.95 17.69 15.62
CA ILE A 222 -12.82 16.67 14.59
C ILE A 222 -11.36 16.25 14.49
N VAL A 223 -11.07 14.95 14.45
CA VAL A 223 -9.71 14.42 14.36
C VAL A 223 -9.57 13.71 13.00
N ILE A 224 -8.49 13.99 12.29
CA ILE A 224 -8.14 13.30 11.02
C ILE A 224 -6.80 12.61 11.20
N ILE A 225 -6.80 11.29 11.07
CA ILE A 225 -5.61 10.45 11.17
C ILE A 225 -5.17 10.08 9.74
N GLY A 226 -3.92 10.37 9.41
CA GLY A 226 -3.34 10.04 8.12
C GLY A 226 -3.15 8.54 7.88
N ASN A 227 -2.81 8.17 6.65
CA ASN A 227 -2.39 6.83 6.28
C ASN A 227 -0.87 6.72 6.13
N SER A 228 -0.37 5.58 5.64
CA SER A 228 1.07 5.34 5.45
C SER A 228 1.73 6.31 4.46
N GLN A 229 0.95 6.93 3.56
CA GLN A 229 1.43 7.88 2.54
C GLN A 229 1.32 9.34 3.00
N THR A 230 0.61 9.59 4.09
CA THR A 230 0.41 10.95 4.58
C THR A 230 1.68 11.54 5.16
N PHE A 231 1.99 12.76 4.79
CA PHE A 231 3.14 13.50 5.32
C PHE A 231 2.74 14.93 5.75
N ALA A 232 3.56 15.50 6.62
CA ALA A 232 3.43 16.90 7.03
C ALA A 232 4.39 17.77 6.22
N PHE A 233 3.92 18.92 5.75
CA PHE A 233 4.75 19.94 5.12
C PHE A 233 4.33 21.31 5.64
N ALA A 234 5.27 22.02 6.25
CA ALA A 234 4.99 23.23 7.02
C ALA A 234 3.90 22.96 8.08
N ASP A 235 2.80 23.71 8.04
CA ASP A 235 1.64 23.60 8.91
C ASP A 235 0.50 22.76 8.31
N LYS A 236 0.78 22.00 7.24
CA LYS A 236 -0.23 21.23 6.48
C LYS A 236 0.02 19.72 6.49
N MET A 237 -1.07 18.99 6.39
CA MET A 237 -1.15 17.55 6.30
C MET A 237 -1.60 17.16 4.88
N ILE A 238 -0.83 16.33 4.19
CA ILE A 238 -1.04 16.00 2.78
C ILE A 238 -1.04 14.49 2.60
N THR A 239 -2.09 13.96 1.99
CA THR A 239 -2.14 12.57 1.52
C THR A 239 -2.08 12.58 -0.02
N PRO A 240 -0.97 12.11 -0.63
CA PRO A 240 -0.79 12.20 -2.07
C PRO A 240 -1.67 11.20 -2.82
N ARG A 241 -2.19 11.58 -3.99
CA ARG A 241 -2.87 10.68 -4.96
C ARG A 241 -1.93 10.07 -5.98
N GLY A 242 -0.61 10.23 -5.83
CA GLY A 242 0.38 9.70 -6.76
C GLY A 242 0.62 10.55 -8.03
N TYR A 243 0.03 11.75 -8.14
CA TYR A 243 0.23 12.62 -9.31
C TYR A 243 1.70 12.96 -9.55
N ILE A 244 2.45 13.31 -8.49
CA ILE A 244 3.87 13.65 -8.61
C ILE A 244 4.69 12.41 -8.99
N GLN A 245 4.37 11.23 -8.47
CA GLN A 245 5.02 9.98 -8.85
C GLN A 245 4.75 9.63 -10.31
N LYS A 246 3.53 9.86 -10.80
CA LYS A 246 3.11 9.51 -12.17
C LYS A 246 3.47 10.57 -13.21
N TYR A 247 3.38 11.85 -12.88
CA TYR A 247 3.52 12.96 -13.84
C TYR A 247 4.61 13.98 -13.48
N GLY A 248 5.14 13.98 -12.27
CA GLY A 248 6.09 14.97 -11.77
C GLY A 248 7.56 14.63 -12.00
N GLN A 249 7.87 13.39 -12.36
CA GLN A 249 9.17 13.05 -12.91
C GLN A 249 9.12 13.42 -14.40
N LYS A 250 9.82 14.49 -14.82
CA LYS A 250 10.29 14.57 -16.20
C LYS A 250 10.93 13.22 -16.50
N GLU A 251 10.39 12.49 -17.46
CA GLU A 251 10.92 11.22 -17.95
C GLU A 251 12.40 11.40 -18.29
N SER A 252 13.28 11.09 -17.35
CA SER A 252 14.50 10.40 -17.74
C SER A 252 13.97 9.03 -18.17
N GLU A 253 14.16 8.66 -19.42
CA GLU A 253 13.67 7.46 -20.11
C GLU A 253 13.81 6.18 -19.27
N LYS A 254 13.01 6.04 -18.21
CA LYS A 254 12.78 4.75 -17.59
C LYS A 254 11.82 4.03 -18.51
N SER A 255 12.27 2.95 -19.11
CA SER A 255 11.43 2.12 -19.97
C SER A 255 10.13 1.78 -19.22
N ILE A 256 9.01 1.77 -19.94
CA ILE A 256 7.70 1.36 -19.39
C ILE A 256 7.84 0.01 -18.63
N GLY A 257 8.69 -0.87 -19.13
CA GLY A 257 9.01 -2.15 -18.50
C GLY A 257 9.64 -2.03 -17.10
N ALA A 258 10.50 -1.04 -16.86
CA ALA A 258 11.08 -0.82 -15.53
C ALA A 258 10.03 -0.35 -14.51
N GLY A 259 9.05 0.46 -14.95
CA GLY A 259 7.92 0.88 -14.12
C GLY A 259 7.04 -0.31 -13.70
N ILE A 260 6.67 -1.17 -14.65
CA ILE A 260 5.87 -2.39 -14.40
C ILE A 260 6.62 -3.33 -13.44
N MET A 261 7.93 -3.49 -13.63
CA MET A 261 8.74 -4.35 -12.77
C MET A 261 8.83 -3.83 -11.34
N THR A 262 8.90 -2.51 -11.16
CA THR A 262 8.89 -1.86 -9.83
C THR A 262 7.56 -2.11 -9.11
N GLU A 263 6.44 -1.91 -9.79
CA GLU A 263 5.10 -2.18 -9.24
C GLU A 263 4.93 -3.66 -8.86
N SER A 264 5.39 -4.56 -9.73
CA SER A 264 5.39 -6.00 -9.46
C SER A 264 6.21 -6.34 -8.20
N PHE A 265 7.38 -5.75 -8.02
CA PHE A 265 8.21 -5.98 -6.83
C PHE A 265 7.54 -5.52 -5.54
N HIS A 266 6.86 -4.36 -5.56
CA HIS A 266 6.08 -3.91 -4.41
C HIS A 266 4.92 -4.86 -4.07
N THR A 267 4.22 -5.33 -5.09
CA THR A 267 3.14 -6.33 -4.93
C THR A 267 3.69 -7.63 -4.30
N ILE A 268 4.75 -8.19 -4.87
CA ILE A 268 5.38 -9.41 -4.34
C ILE A 268 5.83 -9.21 -2.89
N LEU A 269 6.49 -8.09 -2.56
CA LEU A 269 6.90 -7.79 -1.19
C LEU A 269 5.73 -7.77 -0.21
N SER A 270 4.57 -7.25 -0.62
CA SER A 270 3.39 -7.23 0.24
C SER A 270 2.84 -8.61 0.53
N GLU A 271 3.01 -9.57 -0.39
CA GLU A 271 2.48 -10.92 -0.35
C GLU A 271 3.46 -11.99 0.18
N LEU A 272 4.77 -11.66 0.35
CA LEU A 272 5.74 -12.60 0.94
C LEU A 272 5.30 -13.02 2.36
N HIS A 273 5.41 -14.32 2.66
CA HIS A 273 5.12 -14.86 3.98
C HIS A 273 6.14 -14.42 5.02
N ARG A 274 7.41 -14.37 4.62
CA ARG A 274 8.51 -13.90 5.47
C ARG A 274 9.01 -12.54 5.00
N LYS A 275 9.26 -11.61 5.94
CA LYS A 275 9.68 -10.22 5.63
C LYS A 275 11.16 -9.94 5.94
N ASP A 276 11.83 -10.79 6.73
CA ASP A 276 13.17 -10.58 7.30
C ASP A 276 14.30 -11.23 6.48
N TYR A 277 14.16 -11.28 5.14
CA TYR A 277 15.23 -11.75 4.27
C TYR A 277 16.41 -10.76 4.21
N PRO A 278 17.68 -11.25 4.21
CA PRO A 278 18.82 -10.42 3.84
C PRO A 278 18.61 -9.71 2.49
N THR A 279 19.16 -8.52 2.30
CA THR A 279 18.91 -7.68 1.14
C THR A 279 19.25 -8.39 -0.18
N ASP A 280 20.39 -9.08 -0.25
CA ASP A 280 20.82 -9.83 -1.43
C ASP A 280 19.89 -11.01 -1.73
N HIS A 281 19.50 -11.78 -0.72
CA HIS A 281 18.56 -12.90 -0.87
C HIS A 281 17.19 -12.40 -1.30
N ARG A 282 16.68 -11.34 -0.65
CA ARG A 282 15.37 -10.73 -1.00
C ARG A 282 15.35 -10.25 -2.45
N TRP A 283 16.43 -9.63 -2.92
CA TRP A 283 16.54 -9.18 -4.30
C TRP A 283 16.45 -10.32 -5.31
N LEU A 284 17.18 -11.40 -5.07
CA LEU A 284 17.11 -12.61 -5.91
C LEU A 284 15.70 -13.23 -5.89
N LEU A 285 15.09 -13.29 -4.72
CA LEU A 285 13.75 -13.86 -4.53
C LEU A 285 12.68 -13.05 -5.28
N LEU A 286 12.71 -11.72 -5.20
CA LEU A 286 11.79 -10.86 -5.94
C LEU A 286 11.90 -11.07 -7.45
N HIS A 287 13.11 -11.15 -7.97
CA HIS A 287 13.34 -11.46 -9.37
C HIS A 287 12.84 -12.86 -9.75
N ALA A 288 13.08 -13.87 -8.93
CA ALA A 288 12.64 -15.24 -9.16
C ALA A 288 11.10 -15.33 -9.18
N ILE A 289 10.42 -14.76 -8.20
CA ILE A 289 8.94 -14.74 -8.13
C ILE A 289 8.36 -13.92 -9.29
N HIS A 290 8.92 -12.75 -9.61
CA HIS A 290 8.48 -11.94 -10.75
C HIS A 290 8.55 -12.74 -12.07
N THR A 291 9.57 -13.57 -12.26
CA THR A 291 9.75 -14.36 -13.47
C THR A 291 8.82 -15.57 -13.55
N THR A 292 8.44 -16.15 -12.40
CA THR A 292 7.69 -17.40 -12.34
C THR A 292 6.24 -17.24 -11.92
N ALA A 293 5.89 -16.13 -11.30
CA ALA A 293 4.64 -15.92 -10.58
C ALA A 293 4.36 -17.02 -9.51
N ASP A 294 5.43 -17.58 -8.92
CA ASP A 294 5.37 -18.74 -8.03
C ASP A 294 6.00 -18.38 -6.67
N PHE A 295 5.17 -18.17 -5.65
CA PHE A 295 5.61 -17.87 -4.29
C PHE A 295 6.30 -19.03 -3.58
N ASP A 296 6.20 -20.28 -4.10
CA ASP A 296 6.99 -21.39 -3.55
C ASP A 296 8.51 -21.22 -3.77
N MET A 297 8.92 -20.21 -4.52
CA MET A 297 10.31 -19.75 -4.57
C MET A 297 10.86 -19.37 -3.20
N GLU A 298 10.02 -18.91 -2.24
CA GLU A 298 10.42 -18.68 -0.85
C GLU A 298 10.98 -19.94 -0.16
N ASN A 299 10.48 -21.11 -0.53
CA ASN A 299 10.86 -22.38 0.06
C ASN A 299 12.03 -23.07 -0.67
N VAL A 300 12.24 -22.75 -1.95
CA VAL A 300 13.20 -23.48 -2.79
C VAL A 300 14.41 -22.66 -3.23
N LEU A 301 14.40 -21.34 -3.06
CA LEU A 301 15.56 -20.51 -3.35
C LEU A 301 16.54 -20.56 -2.18
N TYR A 302 17.67 -21.22 -2.38
CA TYR A 302 18.76 -21.31 -1.42
C TYR A 302 19.93 -20.43 -1.86
N THR A 303 20.50 -19.67 -0.91
CA THR A 303 21.74 -18.93 -1.11
C THR A 303 22.63 -19.13 0.12
N ASP A 304 23.94 -19.24 -0.07
CA ASP A 304 24.86 -19.03 1.03
C ASP A 304 24.77 -17.59 1.52
N GLN A 305 25.03 -17.35 2.79
CA GLN A 305 24.99 -15.99 3.35
C GLN A 305 25.88 -15.04 2.56
N GLY A 306 25.28 -13.97 2.00
CA GLY A 306 25.96 -12.97 1.18
C GLY A 306 26.53 -13.53 -0.14
N ALA A 307 25.96 -14.60 -0.71
CA ALA A 307 26.49 -15.21 -1.94
C ALA A 307 26.41 -14.25 -3.13
N ALA A 308 25.26 -13.58 -3.32
CA ALA A 308 25.09 -12.64 -4.41
C ALA A 308 26.00 -11.42 -4.25
N GLU A 309 26.17 -10.92 -3.03
CA GLU A 309 27.08 -9.81 -2.73
C GLU A 309 28.55 -10.19 -3.07
N ARG A 310 28.98 -11.38 -2.66
CA ARG A 310 30.35 -11.86 -2.96
C ARG A 310 30.58 -12.01 -4.47
N ILE A 311 29.61 -12.53 -5.21
CA ILE A 311 29.72 -12.64 -6.68
C ILE A 311 29.76 -11.26 -7.31
N PHE A 312 28.86 -10.36 -6.93
CA PHE A 312 28.78 -9.00 -7.46
C PHE A 312 30.06 -8.19 -7.17
N GLU A 313 30.61 -8.32 -5.96
CA GLU A 313 31.86 -7.65 -5.61
C GLU A 313 33.05 -8.14 -6.45
N ARG A 314 33.12 -9.45 -6.77
CA ARG A 314 34.13 -10.00 -7.68
C ARG A 314 33.99 -9.46 -9.10
N ILE A 315 32.76 -9.21 -9.56
CA ILE A 315 32.49 -8.52 -10.83
C ILE A 315 33.03 -7.09 -10.75
N ARG A 316 32.67 -6.32 -9.72
CA ARG A 316 33.10 -4.92 -9.54
C ARG A 316 34.62 -4.77 -9.45
N GLN A 317 35.30 -5.73 -8.84
CA GLN A 317 36.76 -5.77 -8.74
C GLN A 317 37.45 -6.23 -10.04
N GLY A 318 36.70 -6.58 -11.08
CA GLY A 318 37.25 -7.11 -12.34
C GLY A 318 37.88 -8.51 -12.21
N LYS A 319 37.61 -9.22 -11.09
CA LYS A 319 38.08 -10.59 -10.86
C LYS A 319 37.23 -11.64 -11.56
N LEU A 320 35.95 -11.35 -11.76
CA LEU A 320 35.00 -12.16 -12.53
C LEU A 320 34.70 -11.42 -13.84
N LYS A 321 35.00 -12.02 -14.97
CA LYS A 321 34.82 -11.43 -16.31
C LYS A 321 33.93 -12.27 -17.22
N THR A 322 33.77 -13.55 -16.94
CA THR A 322 33.07 -14.48 -17.83
C THR A 322 31.95 -15.21 -17.09
N ILE A 323 30.78 -15.24 -17.72
CA ILE A 323 29.64 -16.09 -17.30
C ILE A 323 29.59 -17.26 -18.30
N VAL A 324 29.63 -18.50 -17.81
CA VAL A 324 29.46 -19.69 -18.60
C VAL A 324 28.08 -20.27 -18.38
N THR A 325 27.35 -20.56 -19.45
CA THR A 325 26.00 -21.15 -19.39
C THR A 325 25.98 -22.58 -19.98
N ASP A 326 25.08 -23.43 -19.45
CA ASP A 326 24.91 -24.81 -19.91
C ASP A 326 24.20 -24.92 -21.26
N VAL A 327 23.31 -23.95 -21.56
CA VAL A 327 22.51 -23.91 -22.79
C VAL A 327 22.34 -22.47 -23.30
N THR A 328 22.13 -22.33 -24.61
CA THR A 328 21.96 -21.04 -25.28
C THR A 328 20.76 -20.26 -24.80
N MET A 329 19.72 -20.93 -24.28
CA MET A 329 18.55 -20.26 -23.74
C MET A 329 18.88 -19.43 -22.46
N VAL A 330 19.81 -19.92 -21.63
CA VAL A 330 20.31 -19.13 -20.48
C VAL A 330 21.13 -17.95 -20.97
N GLU A 331 22.07 -18.18 -21.91
CA GLU A 331 22.88 -17.14 -22.54
C GLU A 331 22.01 -16.01 -23.12
N SER A 332 20.99 -16.36 -23.90
CA SER A 332 20.07 -15.43 -24.55
C SER A 332 19.23 -14.61 -23.56
N GLY A 333 18.98 -15.13 -22.36
CA GLY A 333 18.22 -14.45 -21.31
C GLY A 333 19.07 -13.47 -20.47
N ILE A 334 20.39 -13.47 -20.60
CA ILE A 334 21.27 -12.55 -19.88
C ILE A 334 21.30 -11.21 -20.61
N ARG A 335 21.08 -10.12 -19.85
CA ARG A 335 20.91 -8.76 -20.39
C ARG A 335 22.22 -8.21 -20.95
N LYS A 336 22.22 -7.89 -22.25
CA LYS A 336 23.39 -7.34 -22.95
C LYS A 336 23.84 -6.00 -22.39
N GLY A 337 22.92 -5.14 -22.00
CA GLY A 337 23.23 -3.85 -21.37
C GLY A 337 24.01 -4.02 -20.06
N ALA A 338 23.61 -4.99 -19.22
CA ALA A 338 24.32 -5.30 -17.98
C ALA A 338 25.73 -5.86 -18.25
N LEU A 339 25.88 -6.75 -19.23
CA LEU A 339 27.19 -7.27 -19.64
C LEU A 339 28.14 -6.14 -20.08
N GLN A 340 27.66 -5.22 -20.93
CA GLN A 340 28.45 -4.07 -21.41
C GLN A 340 28.85 -3.14 -20.26
N ARG A 341 27.90 -2.81 -19.39
CA ARG A 341 28.12 -1.91 -18.24
C ARG A 341 29.17 -2.46 -17.27
N LEU A 342 29.17 -3.76 -17.05
CA LEU A 342 30.04 -4.44 -16.09
C LEU A 342 31.33 -5.03 -16.72
N GLY A 343 31.50 -4.91 -18.02
CA GLY A 343 32.65 -5.47 -18.74
C GLY A 343 32.71 -7.01 -18.70
N LEU A 344 31.52 -7.64 -18.71
CA LEU A 344 31.37 -9.10 -18.68
C LEU A 344 31.13 -9.67 -20.07
N GLU A 345 31.58 -10.88 -20.30
CA GLU A 345 31.19 -11.70 -21.44
C GLU A 345 30.37 -12.92 -20.98
N VAL A 346 29.47 -13.38 -21.83
CA VAL A 346 28.73 -14.62 -21.62
C VAL A 346 29.10 -15.61 -22.71
N LYS A 347 29.31 -16.89 -22.35
CA LYS A 347 29.70 -17.95 -23.25
C LYS A 347 28.87 -19.22 -23.02
N CYS A 348 28.40 -19.77 -24.13
CA CYS A 348 27.79 -21.11 -24.19
C CYS A 348 28.52 -21.98 -25.19
N TYR A 349 29.10 -23.09 -24.73
CA TYR A 349 29.90 -23.96 -25.56
C TYR A 349 29.07 -25.06 -26.24
N LEU A 350 27.74 -25.12 -26.04
CA LEU A 350 26.88 -26.19 -26.53
C LEU A 350 26.99 -26.46 -28.04
N HIS A 351 27.26 -25.41 -28.82
CA HIS A 351 27.38 -25.49 -30.30
C HIS A 351 28.81 -25.35 -30.80
N ASP A 352 29.80 -25.40 -29.92
CA ASP A 352 31.20 -25.39 -30.34
C ASP A 352 31.52 -26.71 -31.05
N PRO A 353 32.14 -26.71 -32.25
CA PRO A 353 32.47 -27.94 -33.01
C PRO A 353 33.34 -28.91 -32.22
N ARG A 354 34.18 -28.40 -31.32
CA ARG A 354 35.04 -29.24 -30.45
C ARG A 354 34.23 -30.08 -29.47
N VAL A 355 33.09 -29.50 -28.99
CA VAL A 355 32.17 -30.15 -28.05
C VAL A 355 31.49 -31.37 -28.68
N GLU A 356 31.06 -31.29 -29.94
CA GLU A 356 30.42 -32.40 -30.65
C GLU A 356 31.38 -33.57 -30.82
N LYS A 357 32.62 -33.29 -31.24
CA LYS A 357 33.69 -34.28 -31.37
C LYS A 357 34.02 -34.91 -30.01
N MET A 358 34.19 -34.09 -28.96
CA MET A 358 34.50 -34.58 -27.60
C MET A 358 33.38 -35.45 -27.06
N ALA A 359 32.12 -35.05 -27.21
CA ALA A 359 30.96 -35.78 -26.74
C ALA A 359 30.87 -37.18 -27.39
N ALA A 360 31.09 -37.26 -28.70
CA ALA A 360 31.10 -38.53 -29.43
C ALA A 360 32.25 -39.45 -29.02
N GLN A 361 33.46 -38.91 -28.89
CA GLN A 361 34.66 -39.67 -28.54
C GLN A 361 34.65 -40.21 -27.10
N GLN A 362 34.08 -39.44 -26.16
CA GLN A 362 34.09 -39.76 -24.73
C GLN A 362 32.76 -40.36 -24.23
N HIS A 363 31.79 -40.55 -25.12
CA HIS A 363 30.45 -41.09 -24.81
C HIS A 363 29.75 -40.29 -23.66
N ILE A 364 29.86 -38.95 -23.71
CA ILE A 364 29.23 -38.03 -22.75
C ILE A 364 28.22 -37.10 -23.45
N THR A 365 27.41 -36.42 -22.68
CA THR A 365 26.46 -35.44 -23.23
C THR A 365 27.22 -34.23 -23.80
N ARG A 366 26.63 -33.53 -24.78
CA ARG A 366 27.20 -32.29 -25.32
C ARG A 366 27.34 -31.22 -24.24
N THR A 367 26.40 -31.16 -23.30
CA THR A 367 26.47 -30.23 -22.17
C THR A 367 27.62 -30.54 -21.21
N GLN A 368 27.93 -31.82 -20.95
CA GLN A 368 29.14 -32.22 -20.19
C GLN A 368 30.42 -31.83 -20.93
N ALA A 369 30.51 -32.14 -22.21
CA ALA A 369 31.67 -31.77 -23.03
C ALA A 369 31.84 -30.24 -23.09
N GLY A 370 30.74 -29.49 -23.18
CA GLY A 370 30.76 -28.04 -23.15
C GLY A 370 31.33 -27.49 -21.85
N ILE A 371 30.97 -28.06 -20.69
CA ILE A 371 31.53 -27.63 -19.39
C ILE A 371 33.02 -28.03 -19.27
N ARG A 372 33.47 -29.17 -19.81
CA ARG A 372 34.91 -29.49 -19.83
C ARG A 372 35.70 -28.46 -20.59
N LEU A 373 35.26 -28.10 -21.78
CA LEU A 373 35.89 -27.06 -22.59
C LEU A 373 35.83 -25.69 -21.92
N ALA A 374 34.70 -25.35 -21.35
CA ALA A 374 34.54 -24.10 -20.61
C ALA A 374 35.49 -23.98 -19.43
N VAL A 375 35.73 -25.05 -18.68
CA VAL A 375 36.65 -25.07 -17.54
C VAL A 375 38.10 -24.98 -17.99
N GLU A 376 38.44 -25.57 -19.16
CA GLU A 376 39.79 -25.42 -19.73
C GLU A 376 40.10 -23.95 -20.08
N GLU A 377 39.12 -23.19 -20.59
CA GLU A 377 39.30 -21.81 -21.01
C GLU A 377 39.01 -20.80 -19.89
N HIS A 378 38.04 -21.07 -19.00
CA HIS A 378 37.54 -20.17 -17.94
C HIS A 378 37.31 -20.92 -16.61
N PRO A 379 38.35 -21.43 -15.96
CA PRO A 379 38.20 -22.24 -14.74
C PRO A 379 37.61 -21.51 -13.54
N ASP A 380 37.63 -20.18 -13.59
CA ASP A 380 37.19 -19.24 -12.54
C ASP A 380 35.93 -18.43 -12.92
N ALA A 381 35.20 -18.84 -13.96
CA ALA A 381 33.96 -18.16 -14.37
C ALA A 381 32.83 -18.22 -13.31
N LEU A 382 31.79 -17.44 -13.51
CA LEU A 382 30.47 -17.69 -12.93
C LEU A 382 29.77 -18.72 -13.82
N PHE A 383 29.44 -19.88 -13.27
CA PHE A 383 28.74 -20.93 -14.00
C PHE A 383 27.24 -20.89 -13.70
N ALA A 384 26.41 -20.82 -14.74
CA ALA A 384 24.96 -20.74 -14.65
C ALA A 384 24.30 -21.93 -15.39
N PHE A 385 23.52 -22.70 -14.63
CA PHE A 385 22.86 -23.92 -15.12
C PHE A 385 21.34 -23.75 -15.06
N GLY A 386 20.69 -23.83 -16.22
CA GLY A 386 19.23 -23.71 -16.32
C GLY A 386 18.53 -24.97 -16.78
N ASN A 387 19.25 -25.89 -17.43
CA ASN A 387 18.61 -27.07 -18.04
C ASN A 387 19.31 -28.41 -17.72
N ALA A 388 20.64 -28.48 -17.78
CA ALA A 388 21.36 -29.74 -17.82
C ALA A 388 21.95 -30.17 -16.46
N PRO A 389 21.30 -31.10 -15.70
CA PRO A 389 21.86 -31.64 -14.46
C PRO A 389 23.22 -32.31 -14.68
N THR A 390 23.42 -32.97 -15.85
CA THR A 390 24.67 -33.64 -16.20
C THR A 390 25.83 -32.65 -16.35
N ALA A 391 25.59 -31.46 -16.84
CA ALA A 391 26.58 -30.39 -16.93
C ALA A 391 26.99 -29.90 -15.53
N LEU A 392 26.03 -29.75 -14.60
CA LEU A 392 26.29 -29.34 -13.22
C LEU A 392 27.10 -30.43 -12.47
N ILE A 393 26.77 -31.71 -12.66
CA ILE A 393 27.54 -32.84 -12.11
C ILE A 393 28.97 -32.81 -12.64
N GLU A 394 29.16 -32.58 -13.94
CA GLU A 394 30.49 -32.49 -14.54
C GLU A 394 31.33 -31.35 -13.92
N LEU A 395 30.72 -30.16 -13.71
CA LEU A 395 31.41 -29.06 -13.01
C LEU A 395 31.84 -29.48 -11.61
N CYS A 396 30.97 -30.12 -10.83
CA CYS A 396 31.30 -30.63 -9.49
C CYS A 396 32.47 -31.61 -9.50
N GLU A 397 32.52 -32.54 -10.48
CA GLU A 397 33.62 -33.46 -10.64
C GLU A 397 34.94 -32.76 -11.00
N LEU A 398 34.90 -31.74 -11.85
CA LEU A 398 36.07 -30.93 -12.19
C LEU A 398 36.58 -30.12 -11.01
N MET A 399 35.66 -29.56 -10.19
CA MET A 399 35.99 -28.88 -8.94
C MET A 399 36.67 -29.84 -7.95
N ARG A 400 36.11 -31.03 -7.75
CA ARG A 400 36.70 -32.07 -6.87
C ARG A 400 38.11 -32.46 -7.30
N LYS A 401 38.38 -32.44 -8.58
CA LYS A 401 39.72 -32.72 -9.18
C LYS A 401 40.66 -31.49 -9.17
N GLY A 402 40.20 -30.36 -8.61
CA GLY A 402 40.96 -29.09 -8.58
C GLY A 402 41.15 -28.42 -9.94
N LYS A 403 40.44 -28.85 -10.98
CA LYS A 403 40.50 -28.28 -12.33
C LYS A 403 39.63 -27.02 -12.51
N ALA A 404 38.57 -26.89 -11.76
CA ALA A 404 37.69 -25.72 -11.75
C ALA A 404 37.69 -25.04 -10.38
N ARG A 405 37.67 -23.69 -10.37
CA ARG A 405 37.58 -22.85 -9.16
C ARG A 405 36.58 -21.70 -9.39
N PRO A 406 35.29 -22.02 -9.57
CA PRO A 406 34.29 -21.03 -9.93
C PRO A 406 34.27 -19.82 -8.98
N GLN A 407 34.11 -18.63 -9.51
CA GLN A 407 33.89 -17.43 -8.72
C GLN A 407 32.43 -17.35 -8.21
N GLY A 408 31.53 -18.17 -8.75
CA GLY A 408 30.17 -18.33 -8.29
C GLY A 408 29.44 -19.41 -9.10
N ILE A 409 28.35 -19.95 -8.56
CA ILE A 409 27.50 -20.93 -9.24
C ILE A 409 26.02 -20.52 -9.09
N VAL A 410 25.31 -20.43 -10.21
CA VAL A 410 23.84 -20.35 -10.26
C VAL A 410 23.32 -21.71 -10.72
N ALA A 411 22.71 -22.48 -9.82
CA ALA A 411 22.26 -23.83 -10.06
C ALA A 411 20.74 -23.94 -10.07
N ALA A 412 20.14 -23.79 -11.24
CA ALA A 412 18.71 -23.89 -11.47
C ALA A 412 18.32 -24.91 -12.56
N PRO A 413 19.01 -26.10 -12.73
CA PRO A 413 18.53 -27.07 -13.70
C PRO A 413 17.14 -27.58 -13.30
N VAL A 414 16.28 -27.81 -14.31
CA VAL A 414 14.92 -28.32 -14.14
C VAL A 414 14.83 -29.77 -14.61
N GLY A 415 13.99 -30.58 -13.99
CA GLY A 415 13.72 -31.94 -14.48
C GLY A 415 13.51 -33.00 -13.40
N PHE A 416 13.61 -34.25 -13.80
CA PHE A 416 13.24 -35.40 -12.96
C PHE A 416 14.38 -36.42 -12.73
N VAL A 417 15.44 -36.37 -13.54
CA VAL A 417 16.55 -37.31 -13.48
C VAL A 417 17.81 -36.58 -13.03
N HIS A 418 18.40 -36.98 -11.92
CA HIS A 418 19.63 -36.45 -11.32
C HIS A 418 19.60 -34.93 -10.96
N VAL A 419 18.44 -34.27 -11.01
CA VAL A 419 18.34 -32.82 -10.77
C VAL A 419 18.59 -32.51 -9.33
N LYS A 420 17.96 -33.22 -8.39
CA LYS A 420 18.15 -33.00 -6.97
C LYS A 420 19.58 -33.29 -6.53
N GLU A 421 20.10 -34.42 -7.00
CA GLU A 421 21.45 -34.89 -6.69
C GLU A 421 22.50 -33.86 -7.15
N SER A 422 22.38 -33.37 -8.38
CA SER A 422 23.31 -32.38 -8.92
C SER A 422 23.38 -31.10 -8.08
N LYS A 423 22.21 -30.60 -7.58
CA LYS A 423 22.12 -29.45 -6.73
C LYS A 423 22.68 -29.69 -5.33
N TYR A 424 22.50 -30.92 -4.80
CA TYR A 424 23.13 -31.32 -3.54
C TYR A 424 24.66 -31.40 -3.63
N MET A 425 25.20 -31.86 -4.75
CA MET A 425 26.64 -31.88 -4.97
C MET A 425 27.25 -30.47 -4.88
N VAL A 426 26.59 -29.47 -5.44
CA VAL A 426 27.05 -28.05 -5.37
C VAL A 426 27.15 -27.56 -3.92
N LYS A 427 26.22 -27.93 -3.04
CA LYS A 427 26.22 -27.53 -1.64
C LYS A 427 27.46 -27.99 -0.86
N SER A 428 28.08 -29.07 -1.28
CA SER A 428 29.29 -29.58 -0.58
C SER A 428 30.55 -28.72 -0.76
N PHE A 429 30.55 -27.75 -1.66
CA PHE A 429 31.67 -26.84 -1.89
C PHE A 429 31.49 -25.54 -1.11
N ALA A 430 31.86 -25.51 0.17
CA ALA A 430 31.61 -24.37 1.07
C ALA A 430 32.26 -23.06 0.61
N ASP A 431 33.43 -23.11 -0.04
CA ASP A 431 34.22 -21.94 -0.41
C ASP A 431 33.69 -21.20 -1.66
N VAL A 432 32.77 -21.81 -2.42
CA VAL A 432 32.22 -21.21 -3.65
C VAL A 432 30.85 -20.63 -3.36
N PRO A 433 30.64 -19.30 -3.56
CA PRO A 433 29.33 -18.69 -3.38
C PRO A 433 28.34 -19.24 -4.40
N LYS A 434 27.16 -19.62 -3.94
CA LYS A 434 26.18 -20.28 -4.76
C LYS A 434 24.75 -19.79 -4.52
N VAL A 435 23.99 -19.79 -5.61
CA VAL A 435 22.54 -19.55 -5.65
C VAL A 435 21.90 -20.80 -6.27
N ILE A 436 21.00 -21.45 -5.54
CA ILE A 436 20.42 -22.74 -5.95
C ILE A 436 18.90 -22.66 -5.90
N VAL A 437 18.24 -23.08 -6.97
CA VAL A 437 16.80 -23.37 -6.91
C VAL A 437 16.64 -24.84 -6.58
N GLU A 438 16.31 -25.15 -5.34
CA GLU A 438 16.25 -26.52 -4.82
C GLU A 438 15.14 -27.38 -5.46
N GLY A 439 15.21 -28.66 -5.19
CA GLY A 439 14.21 -29.62 -5.68
C GLY A 439 14.25 -29.78 -7.20
N ARG A 440 13.09 -29.96 -7.83
CA ARG A 440 12.93 -30.19 -9.28
C ARG A 440 12.64 -28.92 -10.06
N LYS A 441 12.26 -27.82 -9.36
CA LYS A 441 12.01 -26.51 -9.97
C LYS A 441 13.30 -25.90 -10.50
N GLY A 442 13.16 -25.01 -11.48
CA GLY A 442 14.27 -24.34 -12.14
C GLY A 442 13.89 -23.96 -13.56
N GLY A 443 14.87 -23.84 -14.42
CA GLY A 443 14.71 -23.55 -15.84
C GLY A 443 15.67 -22.48 -16.33
N SER A 444 15.84 -22.38 -17.62
CA SER A 444 16.77 -21.44 -18.25
C SER A 444 16.41 -19.99 -17.98
N ASN A 445 15.10 -19.66 -17.92
CA ASN A 445 14.62 -18.33 -17.58
C ASN A 445 15.00 -17.93 -16.15
N ILE A 446 14.87 -18.85 -15.19
CA ILE A 446 15.25 -18.59 -13.80
C ILE A 446 16.75 -18.42 -13.66
N ALA A 447 17.56 -19.27 -14.29
CA ALA A 447 19.01 -19.15 -14.25
C ALA A 447 19.48 -17.80 -14.82
N ALA A 448 18.94 -17.38 -15.96
CA ALA A 448 19.23 -16.08 -16.55
C ALA A 448 18.75 -14.92 -15.65
N THR A 449 17.56 -15.02 -15.08
CA THR A 449 16.99 -14.02 -14.15
C THR A 449 17.87 -13.85 -12.91
N LEU A 450 18.35 -14.94 -12.32
CA LEU A 450 19.24 -14.86 -11.14
C LEU A 450 20.60 -14.24 -11.50
N CYS A 451 21.15 -14.52 -12.68
CA CYS A 451 22.35 -13.82 -13.17
C CYS A 451 22.09 -12.31 -13.35
N ASN A 452 20.96 -11.93 -13.95
CA ASN A 452 20.56 -10.54 -14.12
C ASN A 452 20.36 -9.82 -12.76
N ALA A 453 19.76 -10.50 -11.79
CA ALA A 453 19.58 -9.98 -10.44
C ALA A 453 20.92 -9.74 -9.73
N ILE A 454 21.89 -10.68 -9.87
CA ILE A 454 23.25 -10.51 -9.34
C ILE A 454 23.93 -9.28 -9.99
N MET A 455 23.81 -9.10 -11.30
CA MET A 455 24.43 -7.97 -12.02
C MET A 455 23.80 -6.59 -11.70
N THR A 456 22.64 -6.57 -11.08
CA THR A 456 21.95 -5.34 -10.66
C THR A 456 21.75 -5.25 -9.14
N LEU A 457 22.60 -5.92 -8.37
CA LEU A 457 22.46 -6.01 -6.92
C LEU A 457 22.58 -4.66 -6.20
N ASP A 458 23.27 -3.70 -6.77
CA ASP A 458 23.38 -2.33 -6.27
C ASP A 458 22.02 -1.58 -6.28
N ASP A 459 21.04 -2.04 -7.05
CA ASP A 459 19.68 -1.50 -7.06
C ASP A 459 18.78 -2.06 -5.94
N ALA A 460 19.24 -3.08 -5.25
CA ALA A 460 18.46 -3.80 -4.25
C ALA A 460 18.05 -2.93 -3.04
N ILE A 461 18.91 -1.99 -2.62
CA ILE A 461 18.67 -1.12 -1.47
C ILE A 461 17.53 -0.15 -1.76
N GLN A 462 17.51 0.43 -2.97
CA GLN A 462 16.52 1.41 -3.39
C GLN A 462 15.27 0.75 -4.00
N LEU A 463 15.27 -0.57 -4.16
CA LEU A 463 14.21 -1.33 -4.82
C LEU A 463 13.83 -0.77 -6.20
N VAL A 464 14.82 -0.46 -7.02
CA VAL A 464 14.64 0.08 -8.38
C VAL A 464 15.05 -0.98 -9.42
N PRO A 465 14.20 -1.99 -9.68
CA PRO A 465 14.48 -3.01 -10.69
C PRO A 465 14.37 -2.42 -12.10
N GLY A 466 14.90 -3.14 -13.08
CA GLY A 466 14.71 -2.80 -14.49
C GLY A 466 15.85 -1.98 -15.10
N ARG A 467 16.95 -1.77 -14.39
CA ARG A 467 18.18 -1.27 -15.01
C ARG A 467 18.59 -2.25 -16.13
N ASP A 468 18.99 -1.72 -17.26
CA ASP A 468 19.42 -2.48 -18.45
C ASP A 468 18.27 -3.30 -19.13
N LEU A 469 16.99 -2.91 -18.93
CA LEU A 469 15.84 -3.44 -19.67
C LEU A 469 15.76 -2.83 -21.07
#